data_b30f4ebe24f82006ee0dbe026522d2a1
#
_entry.id   b30f4ebe24f82006ee0dbe026522d2a1
#
_cell.length_a   1.000
_cell.length_b   1.000
_cell.length_c   1.000
_cell.angle_alpha   90.00
_cell.angle_beta   90.00
_cell.angle_gamma   90.00
#
_symmetry.space_group_name_H-M   'P 1'
#
loop_
_entity.id
_entity.type
_entity.pdbx_description
1 polymer ?
#
loop_
_entity_poly.entity_id
_entity_poly.type
_entity_poly.pdbx_seq_one_letter_code
_entity_poly.pdbx_strand_id
1 'polypeptide(L)'
;MSRARAVKKNSLVDAVVVPVGAVGRFGAFAALAGVAAMRLQWSVAEAIRHAGVLAMRCLIPVCATIFPFGAVIGVQGMAIFDLFGAHRLLSSLLSVVIIRELGPVLAAVLVAAQGGSSFAAELGAMRIKEELDATAVMAVDPVGWHVVPRVLAMVLVVPLLTILADAVGVFGGYVVAVGMYDQDHGVFMAHLVQLIGVYDLFASVTKGLVFGGLVGLIATYRGFHASGGAEGVGRAVNDTVVYSVMFILVVNYVLSSAMFGSGS
;
A
#
# COMPACT_ATOMS: atom_id res chain seq x y z
N MET A 1 -19.53 -47.44 6.69
CA MET A 1 -18.98 -46.86 5.43
C MET A 1 -19.74 -45.62 4.92
N SER A 2 -20.96 -45.32 5.37
CA SER A 2 -21.80 -44.23 4.83
C SER A 2 -21.42 -42.81 5.40
N ARG A 3 -20.98 -42.67 6.66
CA ARG A 3 -20.64 -41.38 7.28
C ARG A 3 -19.34 -40.72 6.75
N ALA A 4 -18.37 -41.50 6.30
CA ALA A 4 -17.11 -40.98 5.76
C ALA A 4 -17.26 -40.32 4.37
N ARG A 5 -18.27 -40.71 3.58
CA ARG A 5 -18.55 -40.09 2.27
C ARG A 5 -19.30 -38.76 2.37
N ALA A 6 -20.11 -38.56 3.42
CA ALA A 6 -20.82 -37.28 3.65
C ALA A 6 -19.89 -36.16 4.07
N VAL A 7 -18.87 -36.48 4.88
CA VAL A 7 -17.85 -35.48 5.32
C VAL A 7 -16.98 -34.99 4.15
N LYS A 8 -16.70 -35.85 3.17
CA LYS A 8 -15.84 -35.48 2.02
C LYS A 8 -16.55 -34.60 0.98
N LYS A 9 -17.89 -34.65 0.90
CA LYS A 9 -18.68 -33.87 -0.06
C LYS A 9 -18.84 -32.40 0.38
N ASN A 10 -18.84 -32.13 1.69
CA ASN A 10 -18.94 -30.78 2.24
C ASN A 10 -17.59 -30.03 2.17
N SER A 11 -16.44 -30.72 2.18
CA SER A 11 -15.14 -30.07 2.20
C SER A 11 -14.80 -29.28 0.92
N LEU A 12 -15.27 -29.74 -0.25
CA LEU A 12 -15.06 -29.02 -1.51
C LEU A 12 -16.01 -27.83 -1.66
N VAL A 13 -17.24 -27.96 -1.18
CA VAL A 13 -18.19 -26.85 -1.15
C VAL A 13 -17.71 -25.79 -0.17
N ASP A 14 -17.27 -26.18 1.02
CA ASP A 14 -16.73 -25.27 2.02
C ASP A 14 -15.45 -24.56 1.55
N ALA A 15 -14.59 -25.27 0.81
CA ALA A 15 -13.37 -24.70 0.23
C ALA A 15 -13.64 -23.58 -0.80
N VAL A 16 -14.80 -23.55 -1.43
CA VAL A 16 -15.19 -22.52 -2.39
C VAL A 16 -16.11 -21.47 -1.74
N VAL A 17 -17.09 -21.92 -0.95
CA VAL A 17 -18.10 -21.02 -0.34
C VAL A 17 -17.50 -20.11 0.72
N VAL A 18 -16.53 -20.59 1.50
CA VAL A 18 -15.88 -19.78 2.55
C VAL A 18 -15.10 -18.58 1.98
N PRO A 19 -14.20 -18.74 0.97
CA PRO A 19 -13.51 -17.59 0.40
C PRO A 19 -14.45 -16.66 -0.36
N VAL A 20 -15.43 -17.16 -1.11
CA VAL A 20 -16.44 -16.32 -1.79
C VAL A 20 -17.25 -15.50 -0.78
N GLY A 21 -17.67 -16.10 0.32
CA GLY A 21 -18.36 -15.41 1.40
C GLY A 21 -17.47 -14.36 2.10
N ALA A 22 -16.16 -14.61 2.23
CA ALA A 22 -15.22 -13.64 2.79
C ALA A 22 -15.04 -12.43 1.87
N VAL A 23 -14.89 -12.65 0.56
CA VAL A 23 -14.80 -11.57 -0.43
C VAL A 23 -16.10 -10.76 -0.47
N GLY A 24 -17.26 -11.42 -0.40
CA GLY A 24 -18.56 -10.73 -0.34
C GLY A 24 -18.71 -9.84 0.89
N ARG A 25 -18.32 -10.30 2.07
CA ARG A 25 -18.32 -9.50 3.31
C ARG A 25 -17.37 -8.31 3.25
N PHE A 26 -16.17 -8.50 2.71
CA PHE A 26 -15.22 -7.41 2.51
C PHE A 26 -15.75 -6.38 1.51
N GLY A 27 -16.34 -6.82 0.38
CA GLY A 27 -16.95 -5.92 -0.60
C GLY A 27 -18.13 -5.13 -0.02
N ALA A 28 -18.99 -5.77 0.78
CA ALA A 28 -20.08 -5.10 1.47
C ALA A 28 -19.56 -4.05 2.47
N PHE A 29 -18.51 -4.35 3.24
CA PHE A 29 -17.89 -3.41 4.14
C PHE A 29 -17.26 -2.23 3.40
N ALA A 30 -16.55 -2.47 2.30
CA ALA A 30 -15.98 -1.42 1.47
C ALA A 30 -17.07 -0.50 0.89
N ALA A 31 -18.19 -1.07 0.44
CA ALA A 31 -19.35 -0.30 -0.02
C ALA A 31 -19.98 0.55 1.11
N LEU A 32 -20.12 -0.01 2.31
CA LEU A 32 -20.62 0.73 3.49
C LEU A 32 -19.67 1.88 3.85
N ALA A 33 -18.35 1.64 3.87
CA ALA A 33 -17.37 2.69 4.12
C ALA A 33 -17.44 3.80 3.05
N GLY A 34 -17.60 3.43 1.78
CA GLY A 34 -17.79 4.38 0.67
C GLY A 34 -19.06 5.22 0.82
N VAL A 35 -20.19 4.60 1.17
CA VAL A 35 -21.46 5.33 1.43
C VAL A 35 -21.31 6.24 2.65
N ALA A 36 -20.69 5.77 3.73
CA ALA A 36 -20.45 6.57 4.93
C ALA A 36 -19.54 7.78 4.63
N ALA A 37 -18.53 7.59 3.79
CA ALA A 37 -17.67 8.69 3.33
C ALA A 37 -18.45 9.77 2.57
N MET A 38 -19.38 9.36 1.70
CA MET A 38 -20.24 10.30 0.93
C MET A 38 -21.26 11.04 1.80
N ARG A 39 -21.70 10.43 2.90
CA ARG A 39 -22.66 11.07 3.84
C ARG A 39 -22.05 12.18 4.68
N LEU A 40 -20.72 12.40 4.60
CA LEU A 40 -19.98 13.44 5.34
C LEU A 40 -20.22 13.42 6.87
N GLN A 41 -20.59 12.27 7.45
CA GLN A 41 -20.80 12.07 8.89
C GLN A 41 -19.50 11.73 9.61
N TRP A 42 -18.37 12.17 9.08
CA TRP A 42 -17.04 11.92 9.62
C TRP A 42 -16.29 13.24 9.88
N SER A 43 -15.33 13.21 10.77
CA SER A 43 -14.55 14.40 11.13
C SER A 43 -13.33 14.56 10.23
N VAL A 44 -13.27 15.67 9.47
CA VAL A 44 -12.09 16.06 8.69
C VAL A 44 -10.86 16.23 9.61
N ALA A 45 -11.05 16.80 10.81
CA ALA A 45 -9.98 17.00 11.78
C ALA A 45 -9.35 15.66 12.21
N GLU A 46 -10.16 14.61 12.42
CA GLU A 46 -9.68 13.27 12.73
C GLU A 46 -8.90 12.65 11.56
N ALA A 47 -9.38 12.81 10.32
CA ALA A 47 -8.67 12.33 9.14
C ALA A 47 -7.29 13.00 8.99
N ILE A 48 -7.22 14.32 9.18
CA ILE A 48 -5.95 15.07 9.14
C ILE A 48 -5.03 14.65 10.29
N ARG A 49 -5.55 14.45 11.49
CA ARG A 49 -4.78 13.99 12.64
C ARG A 49 -4.18 12.60 12.39
N HIS A 50 -4.97 11.65 11.91
CA HIS A 50 -4.50 10.31 11.53
C HIS A 50 -3.47 10.38 10.40
N ALA A 51 -3.70 11.22 9.39
CA ALA A 51 -2.76 11.41 8.28
C ALA A 51 -1.42 11.97 8.77
N GLY A 52 -1.41 12.98 9.64
CA GLY A 52 -0.19 13.56 10.20
C GLY A 52 0.63 12.56 11.01
N VAL A 53 -0.02 11.81 11.89
CA VAL A 53 0.66 10.76 12.69
C VAL A 53 1.20 9.65 11.79
N LEU A 54 0.42 9.22 10.80
CA LEU A 54 0.81 8.18 9.85
C LEU A 54 2.01 8.60 9.00
N ALA A 55 1.98 9.82 8.45
CA ALA A 55 3.05 10.37 7.64
C ALA A 55 4.37 10.42 8.42
N MET A 56 4.35 10.93 9.64
CA MET A 56 5.56 11.02 10.48
C MET A 56 6.13 9.65 10.86
N ARG A 57 5.27 8.67 11.15
CA ARG A 57 5.72 7.32 11.47
C ARG A 57 6.33 6.58 10.28
N CYS A 58 5.79 6.79 9.08
CA CYS A 58 6.20 6.07 7.88
C CYS A 58 7.33 6.74 7.11
N LEU A 59 7.58 8.04 7.32
CA LEU A 59 8.56 8.83 6.57
C LEU A 59 9.98 8.24 6.65
N ILE A 60 10.48 8.02 7.86
CA ILE A 60 11.84 7.48 8.06
C ILE A 60 11.96 6.05 7.51
N PRO A 61 11.07 5.10 7.84
CA PRO A 61 11.12 3.75 7.27
C PRO A 61 11.10 3.72 5.74
N VAL A 62 10.27 4.56 5.11
CA VAL A 62 10.19 4.63 3.65
C VAL A 62 11.51 5.12 3.06
N CYS A 63 12.05 6.23 3.55
CA CYS A 63 13.34 6.76 3.08
C CYS A 63 14.49 5.79 3.32
N ALA A 64 14.58 5.22 4.51
CA ALA A 64 15.64 4.29 4.89
C ALA A 64 15.61 2.98 4.08
N THR A 65 14.46 2.59 3.58
CA THR A 65 14.33 1.38 2.76
C THR A 65 14.59 1.69 1.29
N ILE A 66 13.97 2.73 0.73
CA ILE A 66 14.02 2.97 -0.72
C ILE A 66 15.40 3.49 -1.19
N PHE A 67 16.11 4.25 -0.37
CA PHE A 67 17.44 4.76 -0.70
C PHE A 67 18.44 3.64 -1.02
N PRO A 68 18.64 2.60 -0.16
CA PRO A 68 19.51 1.47 -0.49
C PRO A 68 19.04 0.68 -1.72
N PHE A 69 17.70 0.53 -1.92
CA PHE A 69 17.19 -0.11 -3.13
C PHE A 69 17.61 0.64 -4.40
N GLY A 70 17.46 1.96 -4.41
CA GLY A 70 17.93 2.79 -5.52
C GLY A 70 19.43 2.66 -5.75
N ALA A 71 20.24 2.66 -4.69
CA ALA A 71 21.67 2.47 -4.77
C ALA A 71 22.06 1.08 -5.32
N VAL A 72 21.40 0.01 -4.86
CA VAL A 72 21.63 -1.37 -5.36
C VAL A 72 21.28 -1.47 -6.85
N ILE A 73 20.16 -0.89 -7.29
CA ILE A 73 19.80 -0.86 -8.72
C ILE A 73 20.83 -0.07 -9.50
N GLY A 74 21.36 1.02 -8.93
CA GLY A 74 22.46 1.79 -9.49
C GLY A 74 23.71 0.94 -9.74
N VAL A 75 24.19 0.22 -8.71
CA VAL A 75 25.37 -0.67 -8.82
C VAL A 75 25.14 -1.78 -9.84
N GLN A 76 24.02 -2.50 -9.74
CA GLN A 76 23.74 -3.62 -10.64
C GLN A 76 23.46 -3.15 -12.07
N GLY A 77 22.77 -2.03 -12.25
CA GLY A 77 22.53 -1.44 -13.57
C GLY A 77 23.82 -1.00 -14.23
N MET A 78 24.75 -0.33 -13.50
CA MET A 78 26.06 0.03 -14.06
C MET A 78 26.84 -1.21 -14.49
N ALA A 79 26.93 -2.24 -13.64
CA ALA A 79 27.64 -3.48 -13.97
C ALA A 79 27.11 -4.14 -15.27
N ILE A 80 25.81 -4.06 -15.53
CA ILE A 80 25.21 -4.57 -16.77
C ILE A 80 25.54 -3.65 -17.96
N PHE A 81 25.37 -2.33 -17.79
CA PHE A 81 25.59 -1.39 -18.89
C PHE A 81 27.07 -1.23 -19.26
N ASP A 82 27.99 -1.48 -18.34
CA ASP A 82 29.44 -1.54 -18.61
C ASP A 82 29.77 -2.58 -19.68
N LEU A 83 29.10 -3.73 -19.65
CA LEU A 83 29.32 -4.79 -20.66
C LEU A 83 28.97 -4.36 -22.08
N PHE A 84 28.10 -3.36 -22.24
CA PHE A 84 27.62 -2.86 -23.53
C PHE A 84 28.13 -1.45 -23.85
N GLY A 85 28.94 -0.84 -22.97
CA GLY A 85 29.40 0.55 -23.13
C GLY A 85 28.24 1.58 -23.06
N ALA A 86 27.12 1.22 -22.42
CA ALA A 86 25.86 1.96 -22.45
C ALA A 86 25.53 2.66 -21.10
N HIS A 87 26.53 3.19 -20.41
CA HIS A 87 26.41 3.79 -19.06
C HIS A 87 25.29 4.85 -18.95
N ARG A 88 25.02 5.57 -20.06
CA ARG A 88 23.99 6.61 -20.11
C ARG A 88 22.57 6.10 -19.88
N LEU A 89 22.33 4.80 -20.11
CA LEU A 89 21.00 4.19 -19.94
C LEU A 89 20.63 3.92 -18.48
N LEU A 90 21.56 4.07 -17.54
CA LEU A 90 21.30 3.79 -16.13
C LEU A 90 20.21 4.70 -15.56
N SER A 91 20.26 6.01 -15.84
CA SER A 91 19.24 6.94 -15.37
C SER A 91 17.84 6.59 -15.89
N SER A 92 17.79 6.09 -17.12
CA SER A 92 16.56 5.59 -17.74
C SER A 92 16.01 4.35 -17.05
N LEU A 93 16.87 3.39 -16.73
CA LEU A 93 16.50 2.20 -15.98
C LEU A 93 15.97 2.59 -14.58
N LEU A 94 16.68 3.47 -13.88
CA LEU A 94 16.28 3.94 -12.55
C LEU A 94 14.89 4.60 -12.60
N SER A 95 14.62 5.46 -13.59
CA SER A 95 13.33 6.11 -13.69
C SER A 95 12.18 5.12 -13.89
N VAL A 96 12.35 4.16 -14.80
CA VAL A 96 11.31 3.16 -15.08
C VAL A 96 11.09 2.24 -13.88
N VAL A 97 12.16 1.70 -13.30
CA VAL A 97 12.06 0.69 -12.23
C VAL A 97 11.58 1.33 -10.93
N ILE A 98 12.10 2.50 -10.56
CA ILE A 98 11.75 3.14 -9.29
C ILE A 98 10.39 3.81 -9.40
N ILE A 99 10.18 4.72 -10.34
CA ILE A 99 8.98 5.56 -10.39
C ILE A 99 7.74 4.76 -10.79
N ARG A 100 7.88 3.84 -11.77
CA ARG A 100 6.71 3.07 -12.24
C ARG A 100 6.34 1.91 -11.34
N GLU A 101 7.32 1.31 -10.62
CA GLU A 101 7.08 0.06 -9.90
C GLU A 101 7.46 0.12 -8.42
N LEU A 102 8.74 0.32 -8.09
CA LEU A 102 9.23 0.14 -6.72
C LEU A 102 8.75 1.22 -5.75
N GLY A 103 8.74 2.48 -6.16
CA GLY A 103 8.33 3.59 -5.30
C GLY A 103 6.92 3.41 -4.73
N PRO A 104 5.89 3.27 -5.60
CA PRO A 104 4.51 3.07 -5.14
C PRO A 104 4.33 1.80 -4.30
N VAL A 105 4.93 0.69 -4.73
CA VAL A 105 4.78 -0.60 -4.04
C VAL A 105 5.45 -0.59 -2.67
N LEU A 106 6.72 -0.15 -2.59
CA LEU A 106 7.46 -0.13 -1.31
C LEU A 106 6.85 0.87 -0.33
N ALA A 107 6.44 2.06 -0.79
CA ALA A 107 5.72 3.01 0.05
C ALA A 107 4.45 2.39 0.62
N ALA A 108 3.62 1.75 -0.21
CA ALA A 108 2.37 1.13 0.22
C ALA A 108 2.60 -0.05 1.18
N VAL A 109 3.59 -0.91 0.91
CA VAL A 109 3.93 -2.05 1.78
C VAL A 109 4.42 -1.58 3.15
N LEU A 110 5.26 -0.55 3.20
CA LEU A 110 5.75 0.00 4.48
C LEU A 110 4.63 0.70 5.25
N VAL A 111 3.74 1.41 4.57
CA VAL A 111 2.54 1.99 5.20
C VAL A 111 1.60 0.90 5.70
N ALA A 112 1.43 -0.21 4.97
CA ALA A 112 0.65 -1.35 5.44
C ALA A 112 1.24 -1.96 6.72
N ALA A 113 2.57 -2.12 6.76
CA ALA A 113 3.28 -2.68 7.91
C ALA A 113 3.24 -1.77 9.15
N GLN A 114 3.35 -0.46 8.98
CA GLN A 114 3.38 0.51 10.10
C GLN A 114 1.98 1.04 10.43
N GLY A 115 1.34 1.66 9.46
CA GLY A 115 0.06 2.32 9.64
C GLY A 115 -1.12 1.36 9.63
N GLY A 116 -1.12 0.40 8.69
CA GLY A 116 -2.16 -0.62 8.57
C GLY A 116 -2.27 -1.47 9.84
N SER A 117 -1.13 -1.94 10.33
CA SER A 117 -1.04 -2.69 11.59
C SER A 117 -1.51 -1.86 12.80
N SER A 118 -1.14 -0.57 12.88
CA SER A 118 -1.57 0.33 13.95
C SER A 118 -3.08 0.53 13.94
N PHE A 119 -3.67 0.81 12.78
CA PHE A 119 -5.13 1.01 12.67
C PHE A 119 -5.92 -0.27 12.94
N ALA A 120 -5.41 -1.43 12.51
CA ALA A 120 -6.03 -2.71 12.84
C ALA A 120 -5.96 -3.01 14.34
N ALA A 121 -4.84 -2.69 15.01
CA ALA A 121 -4.69 -2.84 16.45
C ALA A 121 -5.61 -1.90 17.23
N GLU A 122 -5.68 -0.63 16.86
CA GLU A 122 -6.56 0.36 17.51
C GLU A 122 -8.03 -0.03 17.41
N LEU A 123 -8.52 -0.31 16.19
CA LEU A 123 -9.91 -0.72 15.98
C LEU A 123 -10.22 -2.08 16.64
N GLY A 124 -9.26 -3.01 16.61
CA GLY A 124 -9.39 -4.29 17.28
C GLY A 124 -9.49 -4.15 18.80
N ALA A 125 -8.70 -3.25 19.39
CA ALA A 125 -8.79 -2.94 20.83
C ALA A 125 -10.15 -2.29 21.18
N MET A 126 -10.62 -1.32 20.35
CA MET A 126 -11.95 -0.71 20.51
C MET A 126 -13.08 -1.76 20.39
N ARG A 127 -12.94 -2.73 19.50
CA ARG A 127 -13.91 -3.81 19.32
C ARG A 127 -14.01 -4.70 20.57
N ILE A 128 -12.87 -5.08 21.16
CA ILE A 128 -12.83 -5.93 22.34
C ILE A 128 -13.37 -5.20 23.58
N LYS A 129 -13.16 -3.88 23.66
CA LYS A 129 -13.67 -3.04 24.76
C LYS A 129 -15.13 -2.61 24.55
N GLU A 130 -15.79 -3.09 23.49
CA GLU A 130 -17.17 -2.74 23.13
C GLU A 130 -17.38 -1.24 22.84
N GLU A 131 -16.30 -0.47 22.60
CA GLU A 131 -16.36 0.97 22.31
C GLU A 131 -17.10 1.24 20.98
N LEU A 132 -16.96 0.32 20.01
CA LEU A 132 -17.67 0.43 18.72
C LEU A 132 -19.18 0.20 18.91
N ASP A 133 -19.57 -0.73 19.78
CA ASP A 133 -20.98 -1.00 20.07
C ASP A 133 -21.59 0.13 20.92
N ALA A 134 -20.83 0.71 21.85
CA ALA A 134 -21.23 1.89 22.59
C ALA A 134 -21.48 3.09 21.67
N THR A 135 -20.63 3.28 20.63
CA THR A 135 -20.84 4.33 19.59
C THR A 135 -22.15 4.13 18.85
N ALA A 136 -22.50 2.89 18.50
CA ALA A 136 -23.78 2.56 17.84
C ALA A 136 -24.99 2.83 18.75
N VAL A 137 -24.89 2.54 20.04
CA VAL A 137 -25.98 2.84 21.01
C VAL A 137 -26.21 4.34 21.15
N MET A 138 -25.20 5.18 20.98
CA MET A 138 -25.32 6.63 20.93
C MET A 138 -25.90 7.19 19.60
N ALA A 139 -26.41 6.32 18.73
CA ALA A 139 -26.95 6.65 17.41
C ALA A 139 -25.94 7.30 16.45
N VAL A 140 -24.63 7.04 16.66
CA VAL A 140 -23.56 7.45 15.76
C VAL A 140 -23.14 6.24 14.93
N ASP A 141 -22.96 6.44 13.61
CA ASP A 141 -22.48 5.36 12.73
C ASP A 141 -21.00 5.02 13.03
N PRO A 142 -20.69 3.83 13.58
CA PRO A 142 -19.32 3.47 13.92
C PRO A 142 -18.40 3.41 12.69
N VAL A 143 -18.94 3.07 11.51
CA VAL A 143 -18.16 3.01 10.28
C VAL A 143 -17.78 4.43 9.83
N GLY A 144 -18.77 5.35 9.79
CA GLY A 144 -18.52 6.75 9.45
C GLY A 144 -17.55 7.42 10.40
N TRP A 145 -17.67 7.17 11.70
CA TRP A 145 -16.87 7.86 12.72
C TRP A 145 -15.45 7.29 12.89
N HIS A 146 -15.28 5.97 12.86
CA HIS A 146 -13.98 5.33 13.15
C HIS A 146 -13.25 4.81 11.91
N VAL A 147 -13.95 4.32 10.89
CA VAL A 147 -13.33 3.69 9.71
C VAL A 147 -12.96 4.73 8.66
N VAL A 148 -13.91 5.58 8.27
CA VAL A 148 -13.72 6.54 7.17
C VAL A 148 -12.53 7.47 7.36
N PRO A 149 -12.31 8.13 8.53
CA PRO A 149 -11.15 9.01 8.72
C PRO A 149 -9.81 8.29 8.56
N ARG A 150 -9.71 7.02 8.99
CA ARG A 150 -8.49 6.20 8.87
C ARG A 150 -8.22 5.79 7.43
N VAL A 151 -9.26 5.40 6.67
CA VAL A 151 -9.12 5.09 5.25
C VAL A 151 -8.70 6.31 4.46
N LEU A 152 -9.33 7.48 4.70
CA LEU A 152 -8.97 8.73 4.05
C LEU A 152 -7.54 9.17 4.40
N ALA A 153 -7.11 8.99 5.64
CA ALA A 153 -5.72 9.26 6.03
C ALA A 153 -4.74 8.43 5.19
N MET A 154 -5.01 7.15 4.95
CA MET A 154 -4.17 6.31 4.10
C MET A 154 -4.21 6.72 2.64
N VAL A 155 -5.38 7.03 2.10
CA VAL A 155 -5.55 7.53 0.72
C VAL A 155 -4.76 8.81 0.48
N LEU A 156 -4.62 9.67 1.48
CA LEU A 156 -3.85 10.91 1.39
C LEU A 156 -2.34 10.69 1.58
N VAL A 157 -1.96 9.89 2.56
CA VAL A 157 -0.55 9.74 2.97
C VAL A 157 0.24 8.85 2.00
N VAL A 158 -0.35 7.76 1.50
CA VAL A 158 0.38 6.83 0.63
C VAL A 158 0.87 7.50 -0.65
N PRO A 159 0.08 8.28 -1.40
CA PRO A 159 0.59 8.99 -2.58
C PRO A 159 1.70 9.99 -2.26
N LEU A 160 1.61 10.70 -1.13
CA LEU A 160 2.64 11.64 -0.70
C LEU A 160 3.96 10.92 -0.40
N LEU A 161 3.88 9.78 0.30
CA LEU A 161 5.05 8.96 0.58
C LEU A 161 5.58 8.26 -0.69
N THR A 162 4.73 7.99 -1.68
CA THR A 162 5.14 7.47 -2.98
C THR A 162 6.01 8.47 -3.72
N ILE A 163 5.60 9.73 -3.81
CA ILE A 163 6.42 10.80 -4.44
C ILE A 163 7.76 10.93 -3.73
N LEU A 164 7.76 10.88 -2.41
CA LEU A 164 9.00 10.92 -1.61
C LEU A 164 9.87 9.69 -1.89
N ALA A 165 9.28 8.51 -1.94
CA ALA A 165 9.98 7.26 -2.26
C ALA A 165 10.63 7.30 -3.64
N ASP A 166 9.89 7.80 -4.65
CA ASP A 166 10.41 7.98 -6.00
C ASP A 166 11.64 8.90 -6.01
N ALA A 167 11.55 10.06 -5.35
CA ALA A 167 12.65 11.02 -5.27
C ALA A 167 13.87 10.44 -4.53
N VAL A 168 13.66 9.82 -3.37
CA VAL A 168 14.74 9.24 -2.55
C VAL A 168 15.36 8.01 -3.24
N GLY A 169 14.58 7.19 -3.92
CA GLY A 169 15.07 6.04 -4.66
C GLY A 169 15.93 6.43 -5.86
N VAL A 170 15.48 7.41 -6.65
CA VAL A 170 16.28 7.98 -7.75
C VAL A 170 17.55 8.62 -7.22
N PHE A 171 17.47 9.33 -6.09
CA PHE A 171 18.65 9.92 -5.43
C PHE A 171 19.65 8.85 -4.98
N GLY A 172 19.19 7.70 -4.48
CA GLY A 172 20.06 6.57 -4.14
C GLY A 172 20.86 6.06 -5.35
N GLY A 173 20.17 5.89 -6.50
CA GLY A 173 20.84 5.53 -7.77
C GLY A 173 21.77 6.60 -8.30
N TYR A 174 21.40 7.88 -8.14
CA TYR A 174 22.25 9.02 -8.51
C TYR A 174 23.59 9.03 -7.74
N VAL A 175 23.53 8.83 -6.42
CA VAL A 175 24.76 8.79 -5.58
C VAL A 175 25.72 7.70 -6.06
N VAL A 176 25.24 6.57 -6.51
CA VAL A 176 26.06 5.52 -7.09
C VAL A 176 26.60 5.92 -8.46
N ALA A 177 25.73 6.36 -9.36
CA ALA A 177 26.11 6.68 -10.74
C ALA A 177 27.19 7.78 -10.82
N VAL A 178 26.96 8.87 -10.10
CA VAL A 178 27.84 10.05 -10.13
C VAL A 178 28.96 9.95 -9.10
N GLY A 179 28.67 9.43 -7.89
CA GLY A 179 29.64 9.39 -6.80
C GLY A 179 30.61 8.20 -6.83
N MET A 180 30.23 7.05 -7.41
CA MET A 180 31.07 5.86 -7.45
C MET A 180 31.61 5.54 -8.85
N TYR A 181 30.85 5.85 -9.89
CA TYR A 181 31.20 5.51 -11.29
C TYR A 181 31.55 6.74 -12.12
N ASP A 182 31.74 7.91 -11.51
CA ASP A 182 32.15 9.18 -12.16
C ASP A 182 31.31 9.56 -13.41
N GLN A 183 30.03 9.16 -13.43
CA GLN A 183 29.12 9.55 -14.51
C GLN A 183 28.87 11.06 -14.44
N ASP A 184 28.92 11.75 -15.59
CA ASP A 184 28.65 13.17 -15.63
C ASP A 184 27.23 13.50 -15.16
N HIS A 185 27.13 14.45 -14.21
CA HIS A 185 25.88 14.90 -13.61
C HIS A 185 24.87 15.40 -14.67
N GLY A 186 25.35 16.18 -15.65
CA GLY A 186 24.49 16.73 -16.69
C GLY A 186 23.91 15.66 -17.58
N VAL A 187 24.70 14.65 -17.92
CA VAL A 187 24.26 13.49 -18.71
C VAL A 187 23.23 12.68 -17.94
N PHE A 188 23.47 12.42 -16.65
CA PHE A 188 22.51 11.68 -15.81
C PHE A 188 21.15 12.39 -15.76
N MET A 189 21.16 13.69 -15.43
CA MET A 189 19.93 14.47 -15.30
C MET A 189 19.20 14.67 -16.64
N ALA A 190 19.91 14.87 -17.74
CA ALA A 190 19.31 15.02 -19.05
C ALA A 190 18.52 13.75 -19.45
N HIS A 191 19.11 12.57 -19.27
CA HIS A 191 18.45 11.30 -19.58
C HIS A 191 17.32 10.96 -18.59
N LEU A 192 17.49 11.33 -17.32
CA LEU A 192 16.43 11.15 -16.30
C LEU A 192 15.16 11.92 -16.70
N VAL A 193 15.32 13.22 -16.99
CA VAL A 193 14.18 14.10 -17.32
C VAL A 193 13.59 13.77 -18.70
N GLN A 194 14.40 13.30 -19.65
CA GLN A 194 13.93 12.93 -20.97
C GLN A 194 12.93 11.78 -20.97
N LEU A 195 13.06 10.85 -20.03
CA LEU A 195 12.24 9.64 -19.93
C LEU A 195 11.13 9.71 -18.90
N ILE A 196 11.27 10.53 -17.86
CA ILE A 196 10.20 10.76 -16.91
C ILE A 196 9.17 11.70 -17.55
N GLY A 197 8.10 11.13 -18.07
CA GLY A 197 6.93 11.89 -18.48
C GLY A 197 6.07 12.31 -17.27
N VAL A 198 5.30 13.38 -17.42
CA VAL A 198 4.24 13.74 -16.46
C VAL A 198 3.28 12.57 -16.24
N TYR A 199 3.11 11.73 -17.25
CA TYR A 199 2.30 10.52 -17.19
C TYR A 199 2.86 9.50 -16.19
N ASP A 200 4.17 9.33 -16.09
CA ASP A 200 4.78 8.38 -15.14
C ASP A 200 4.56 8.81 -13.69
N LEU A 201 4.70 10.10 -13.40
CA LEU A 201 4.41 10.65 -12.07
C LEU A 201 2.91 10.53 -11.74
N PHE A 202 2.05 10.81 -12.72
CA PHE A 202 0.61 10.63 -12.55
C PHE A 202 0.26 9.15 -12.27
N ALA A 203 0.87 8.23 -13.00
CA ALA A 203 0.70 6.79 -12.81
C ALA A 203 1.16 6.35 -11.42
N SER A 204 2.34 6.81 -10.96
CA SER A 204 2.89 6.53 -9.63
C SER A 204 1.94 7.02 -8.52
N VAL A 205 1.47 8.27 -8.60
CA VAL A 205 0.51 8.85 -7.64
C VAL A 205 -0.81 8.10 -7.66
N THR A 206 -1.32 7.74 -8.84
CA THR A 206 -2.58 6.98 -8.98
C THR A 206 -2.46 5.60 -8.34
N LYS A 207 -1.34 4.89 -8.57
CA LYS A 207 -1.05 3.63 -7.86
C LYS A 207 -1.03 3.84 -6.35
N GLY A 208 -0.37 4.89 -5.87
CA GLY A 208 -0.34 5.26 -4.45
C GLY A 208 -1.74 5.49 -3.86
N LEU A 209 -2.64 6.19 -4.57
CA LEU A 209 -4.04 6.40 -4.16
C LEU A 209 -4.79 5.07 -4.03
N VAL A 210 -4.70 4.21 -5.04
CA VAL A 210 -5.37 2.90 -5.05
C VAL A 210 -4.84 2.01 -3.92
N PHE A 211 -3.53 1.95 -3.74
CA PHE A 211 -2.91 1.16 -2.67
C PHE A 211 -3.26 1.70 -1.29
N GLY A 212 -3.28 3.03 -1.10
CA GLY A 212 -3.71 3.65 0.15
C GLY A 212 -5.14 3.29 0.51
N GLY A 213 -6.06 3.36 -0.45
CA GLY A 213 -7.45 2.93 -0.27
C GLY A 213 -7.56 1.44 0.07
N LEU A 214 -6.83 0.59 -0.66
CA LEU A 214 -6.81 -0.85 -0.43
C LEU A 214 -6.30 -1.21 0.98
N VAL A 215 -5.14 -0.68 1.37
CA VAL A 215 -4.54 -0.92 2.70
C VAL A 215 -5.46 -0.39 3.80
N GLY A 216 -6.01 0.82 3.63
CA GLY A 216 -6.94 1.42 4.57
C GLY A 216 -8.19 0.56 4.79
N LEU A 217 -8.79 0.06 3.73
CA LEU A 217 -9.96 -0.82 3.81
C LEU A 217 -9.63 -2.17 4.45
N ILE A 218 -8.50 -2.80 4.10
CA ILE A 218 -8.08 -4.08 4.68
C ILE A 218 -7.81 -3.92 6.18
N ALA A 219 -7.04 -2.89 6.57
CA ALA A 219 -6.68 -2.63 7.96
C ALA A 219 -7.91 -2.39 8.84
N THR A 220 -8.80 -1.52 8.37
CA THR A 220 -10.03 -1.20 9.10
C THR A 220 -11.01 -2.37 9.13
N TYR A 221 -11.13 -3.14 8.06
CA TYR A 221 -11.96 -4.35 8.04
C TYR A 221 -11.49 -5.40 9.05
N ARG A 222 -10.18 -5.68 9.07
CA ARG A 222 -9.60 -6.65 10.00
C ARG A 222 -9.72 -6.22 11.45
N GLY A 223 -9.42 -4.96 11.74
CA GLY A 223 -9.58 -4.40 13.08
C GLY A 223 -11.03 -4.38 13.54
N PHE A 224 -11.95 -3.90 12.70
CA PHE A 224 -13.38 -3.80 13.03
C PHE A 224 -14.04 -5.15 13.34
N HIS A 225 -13.57 -6.24 12.71
CA HIS A 225 -14.09 -7.60 12.91
C HIS A 225 -13.17 -8.46 13.79
N ALA A 226 -12.24 -7.86 14.54
CA ALA A 226 -11.39 -8.60 15.47
C ALA A 226 -12.24 -9.26 16.56
N SER A 227 -11.92 -10.50 16.91
CA SER A 227 -12.63 -11.29 17.92
C SER A 227 -11.67 -12.26 18.61
N GLY A 228 -11.98 -12.64 19.87
CA GLY A 228 -11.15 -13.57 20.65
C GLY A 228 -10.08 -12.87 21.50
N GLY A 229 -10.38 -11.66 21.99
CA GLY A 229 -9.54 -10.95 22.96
C GLY A 229 -8.22 -10.44 22.34
N ALA A 230 -7.19 -10.28 23.16
CA ALA A 230 -5.90 -9.74 22.76
C ALA A 230 -5.22 -10.59 21.66
N GLU A 231 -5.37 -11.91 21.70
CA GLU A 231 -4.84 -12.80 20.65
C GLU A 231 -5.51 -12.56 19.31
N GLY A 232 -6.83 -12.29 19.31
CA GLY A 232 -7.58 -11.94 18.10
C GLY A 232 -7.14 -10.62 17.49
N VAL A 233 -6.78 -9.61 18.29
CA VAL A 233 -6.18 -8.36 17.81
C VAL A 233 -4.84 -8.64 17.15
N GLY A 234 -3.98 -9.44 17.77
CA GLY A 234 -2.69 -9.83 17.21
C GLY A 234 -2.84 -10.52 15.84
N ARG A 235 -3.84 -11.43 15.70
CA ARG A 235 -4.17 -12.05 14.40
C ARG A 235 -4.65 -11.03 13.38
N ALA A 236 -5.54 -10.13 13.76
CA ALA A 236 -6.06 -9.09 12.86
C ALA A 236 -4.94 -8.17 12.33
N VAL A 237 -3.96 -7.83 13.18
CA VAL A 237 -2.76 -7.05 12.81
C VAL A 237 -1.91 -7.80 11.79
N ASN A 238 -1.57 -9.06 12.08
CA ASN A 238 -0.77 -9.89 11.17
C ASN A 238 -1.47 -10.10 9.81
N ASP A 239 -2.74 -10.45 9.85
CA ASP A 239 -3.57 -10.63 8.66
C ASP A 239 -3.63 -9.35 7.81
N THR A 240 -3.70 -8.18 8.45
CA THR A 240 -3.70 -6.89 7.76
C THR A 240 -2.47 -6.73 6.90
N VAL A 241 -1.28 -6.98 7.45
CA VAL A 241 -0.02 -6.85 6.71
C VAL A 241 0.04 -7.86 5.57
N VAL A 242 -0.22 -9.14 5.86
CA VAL A 242 -0.13 -10.22 4.87
C VAL A 242 -1.08 -9.99 3.70
N TYR A 243 -2.36 -9.73 3.97
CA TYR A 243 -3.32 -9.49 2.90
C TYR A 243 -3.04 -8.20 2.14
N SER A 244 -2.64 -7.13 2.83
CA SER A 244 -2.28 -5.88 2.14
C SER A 244 -1.15 -6.09 1.14
N VAL A 245 -0.07 -6.75 1.54
CA VAL A 245 1.06 -7.05 0.64
C VAL A 245 0.62 -7.89 -0.55
N MET A 246 -0.14 -8.97 -0.31
CA MET A 246 -0.65 -9.83 -1.39
C MET A 246 -1.50 -9.06 -2.39
N PHE A 247 -2.45 -8.26 -1.90
CA PHE A 247 -3.33 -7.50 -2.79
C PHE A 247 -2.62 -6.34 -3.49
N ILE A 248 -1.67 -5.65 -2.82
CA ILE A 248 -0.83 -4.62 -3.45
C ILE A 248 -0.12 -5.21 -4.67
N LEU A 249 0.53 -6.37 -4.56
CA LEU A 249 1.27 -6.98 -5.66
C LEU A 249 0.35 -7.37 -6.83
N VAL A 250 -0.82 -7.96 -6.54
CA VAL A 250 -1.80 -8.32 -7.58
C VAL A 250 -2.34 -7.07 -8.28
N VAL A 251 -2.75 -6.06 -7.51
CA VAL A 251 -3.30 -4.81 -8.05
C VAL A 251 -2.22 -4.02 -8.78
N ASN A 252 -0.96 -4.05 -8.31
CA ASN A 252 0.16 -3.44 -9.02
C ASN A 252 0.30 -4.03 -10.42
N TYR A 253 0.30 -5.35 -10.55
CA TYR A 253 0.37 -6.00 -11.87
C TYR A 253 -0.75 -5.55 -12.81
N VAL A 254 -1.99 -5.52 -12.30
CA VAL A 254 -3.16 -5.10 -13.08
C VAL A 254 -3.03 -3.63 -13.52
N LEU A 255 -2.67 -2.74 -12.59
CA LEU A 255 -2.50 -1.31 -12.89
C LEU A 255 -1.34 -1.07 -13.86
N SER A 256 -0.19 -1.73 -13.67
CA SER A 256 0.95 -1.61 -14.60
C SER A 256 0.59 -2.10 -15.99
N SER A 257 -0.10 -3.24 -16.09
CA SER A 257 -0.57 -3.77 -17.37
C SER A 257 -1.58 -2.84 -18.06
N ALA A 258 -2.50 -2.24 -17.30
CA ALA A 258 -3.49 -1.32 -17.84
C ALA A 258 -2.89 0.03 -18.27
N MET A 259 -1.91 0.55 -17.51
CA MET A 259 -1.33 1.86 -17.75
C MET A 259 -0.18 1.85 -18.77
N PHE A 260 0.59 0.75 -18.81
CA PHE A 260 1.80 0.65 -19.65
C PHE A 260 1.73 -0.50 -20.68
N GLY A 261 0.78 -1.42 -20.58
CA GLY A 261 0.67 -2.58 -21.47
C GLY A 261 0.01 -2.32 -22.81
N SER A 262 -0.66 -1.19 -23.00
CA SER A 262 -1.35 -0.83 -24.26
C SER A 262 -0.47 -0.03 -25.26
N GLY A 263 0.80 0.12 -24.98
CA GLY A 263 1.75 0.97 -25.74
C GLY A 263 2.78 0.21 -26.55
N SER A 264 2.55 -1.08 -26.87
CA SER A 264 3.40 -1.86 -27.79
C SER A 264 2.72 -2.10 -29.12
#